data_336932bb2a400f4332e0d1b6ee45e37f
#
_entry.id   336932bb2a400f4332e0d1b6ee45e37f
#
_cell.length_a   1.000
_cell.length_b   1.000
_cell.length_c   1.000
_cell.angle_alpha   90.00
_cell.angle_beta   90.00
_cell.angle_gamma   90.00
#
_symmetry.space_group_name_H-M   'P 1'
#
loop_
_entity.id
_entity.type
_entity.pdbx_description
1 polymer ?
#
loop_
_entity_poly.entity_id
_entity_poly.type
_entity_poly.pdbx_seq_one_letter_code
_entity_poly.pdbx_strand_id
1 'polypeptide(L)'
;MMKRQEIRAYIILCLRAHSSASRFKKTLFFLFQSAAKKADLCAANQSLQHIFLSSHAQKAGRFPIKILTNRAFQTMMDGYRIGGGMNTMAALTMDKLVALCKGRGFIFAGSEIYGGLANSWDYGPLGVEFKNNVKKAWWQKFVQESKYNVGLDAAILMNREVWVASGHVGGFNDPLMDCKACKARFRADKLIEDFTKGEETGDGWTNEELEKYIAEHDIVCPVCGKKDFTGIRQFNLMFKTHAGVTENATNEIYLRPETAQGIFVNFPSVMRSTRKKLPAGIAQIGKSFRNEITPGNFIFRVREFEQMELEFFCKPGEDLEWFNYWRSYCRDWLLSLGMQEDHLRLRDHEPEKLAFYSKATTDFEFLFPFGWGELWGVADRTDYDLTQHQNHSGKSMEYLDPVTNEKYIPYCIEPSLGVDRAVLAFLCNAYEEQELEGGDVRTVLHFHPALAPFKAAVLPLQKNKLGALASGIYEKLSKSFMVDYDETGSIGKRYRRQDEIGTPFCICVDFETEETGTVTIRDRDTMQQERVKVDDLEAYIAQRVKF
;
A
#
# COMPACT_ATOMS: atom_id res chain seq x y z
N MET A 1 -9.84 -22.05 -21.90
CA MET A 1 -8.46 -22.36 -21.43
C MET A 1 -8.00 -23.64 -22.10
N MET A 2 -7.08 -23.56 -23.05
CA MET A 2 -6.47 -24.78 -23.64
C MET A 2 -5.54 -25.41 -22.60
N LYS A 3 -5.70 -26.71 -22.34
CA LYS A 3 -4.83 -27.45 -21.39
C LYS A 3 -3.38 -27.53 -21.93
N ARG A 4 -2.38 -27.54 -21.05
CA ARG A 4 -0.93 -27.62 -21.40
C ARG A 4 -0.61 -28.69 -22.47
N GLN A 5 -1.37 -29.79 -22.51
CA GLN A 5 -1.21 -30.85 -23.51
C GLN A 5 -1.67 -30.45 -24.92
N GLU A 6 -2.68 -29.61 -25.06
CA GLU A 6 -3.20 -29.13 -26.35
C GLU A 6 -2.25 -28.12 -27.01
N ILE A 7 -1.59 -27.26 -26.19
CA ILE A 7 -0.56 -26.34 -26.68
C ILE A 7 0.67 -27.11 -27.18
N ARG A 8 1.08 -28.17 -26.47
CA ARG A 8 2.18 -29.06 -26.91
C ARG A 8 1.86 -29.77 -28.22
N ALA A 9 0.65 -30.33 -28.34
CA ALA A 9 0.22 -31.01 -29.56
C ALA A 9 0.17 -30.04 -30.76
N TYR A 10 -0.29 -28.82 -30.56
CA TYR A 10 -0.39 -27.81 -31.64
C TYR A 10 1.01 -27.34 -32.10
N ILE A 11 1.94 -27.13 -31.20
CA ILE A 11 3.33 -26.78 -31.52
C ILE A 11 4.02 -27.92 -32.31
N ILE A 12 3.80 -29.18 -31.92
CA ILE A 12 4.36 -30.36 -32.61
C ILE A 12 3.75 -30.52 -34.01
N LEU A 13 2.45 -30.23 -34.20
CA LEU A 13 1.79 -30.23 -35.50
C LEU A 13 2.34 -29.13 -36.41
N CYS A 14 2.55 -27.94 -35.91
CA CYS A 14 3.11 -26.82 -36.66
C CYS A 14 4.57 -27.07 -37.09
N LEU A 15 5.35 -27.75 -36.26
CA LEU A 15 6.75 -28.15 -36.55
C LEU A 15 6.81 -29.24 -37.65
N ARG A 16 5.80 -30.09 -37.77
CA ARG A 16 5.72 -31.13 -38.80
C ARG A 16 5.19 -30.66 -40.17
N ALA A 17 4.44 -29.56 -40.20
CA ALA A 17 3.71 -29.10 -41.40
C ALA A 17 4.46 -28.08 -42.26
N HIS A 18 5.60 -27.51 -41.85
CA HIS A 18 6.22 -26.39 -42.57
C HIS A 18 7.67 -26.65 -42.99
N SER A 19 7.86 -26.72 -44.32
CA SER A 19 9.18 -26.93 -44.97
C SER A 19 9.94 -25.64 -45.33
N SER A 20 9.41 -24.42 -45.04
CA SER A 20 10.09 -23.17 -45.39
C SER A 20 10.17 -22.17 -44.21
N ALA A 21 11.34 -21.56 -44.02
CA ALA A 21 11.65 -20.64 -42.93
C ALA A 21 10.79 -19.36 -42.88
N SER A 22 10.22 -18.92 -44.00
CA SER A 22 9.42 -17.68 -44.04
C SER A 22 7.99 -17.86 -43.52
N ARG A 23 7.40 -19.05 -43.76
CA ARG A 23 6.07 -19.39 -43.23
C ARG A 23 6.14 -19.70 -41.73
N PHE A 24 7.25 -20.30 -41.25
CA PHE A 24 7.48 -20.58 -39.86
C PHE A 24 7.52 -19.29 -39.02
N LYS A 25 8.20 -18.23 -39.51
CA LYS A 25 8.22 -16.93 -38.83
C LYS A 25 6.85 -16.27 -38.72
N LYS A 26 6.02 -16.36 -39.75
CA LYS A 26 4.64 -15.81 -39.71
C LYS A 26 3.74 -16.58 -38.73
N THR A 27 3.84 -17.90 -38.67
CA THR A 27 3.02 -18.72 -37.79
C THR A 27 3.44 -18.54 -36.31
N LEU A 28 4.74 -18.44 -36.03
CA LEU A 28 5.24 -18.09 -34.70
C LEU A 28 4.77 -16.70 -34.26
N PHE A 29 4.79 -15.73 -35.16
CA PHE A 29 4.30 -14.37 -34.92
C PHE A 29 2.81 -14.32 -34.55
N PHE A 30 1.95 -15.09 -35.24
CA PHE A 30 0.53 -15.17 -34.90
C PHE A 30 0.27 -15.88 -33.56
N LEU A 31 1.06 -16.91 -33.24
CA LEU A 31 0.97 -17.60 -31.94
C LEU A 31 1.39 -16.70 -30.76
N PHE A 32 2.42 -15.89 -30.94
CA PHE A 32 2.84 -14.90 -29.94
C PHE A 32 1.82 -13.77 -29.78
N GLN A 33 1.21 -13.27 -30.87
CA GLN A 33 0.14 -12.27 -30.75
C GLN A 33 -1.10 -12.82 -30.04
N SER A 34 -1.41 -14.09 -30.20
CA SER A 34 -2.54 -14.75 -29.52
C SER A 34 -2.23 -15.01 -28.03
N ALA A 35 -0.98 -15.34 -27.69
CA ALA A 35 -0.54 -15.56 -26.30
C ALA A 35 -0.39 -14.25 -25.53
N ALA A 36 0.09 -13.19 -26.16
CA ALA A 36 0.24 -11.86 -25.55
C ALA A 36 -1.12 -11.22 -25.17
N LYS A 37 -2.20 -11.57 -25.89
CA LYS A 37 -3.57 -11.16 -25.52
C LYS A 37 -4.16 -11.90 -24.31
N LYS A 38 -3.47 -12.91 -23.73
CA LYS A 38 -3.97 -13.78 -22.66
C LYS A 38 -2.97 -13.98 -21.52
N ALA A 39 -2.21 -12.99 -21.12
CA ALA A 39 -1.43 -12.93 -19.87
C ALA A 39 -0.65 -14.21 -19.41
N ASP A 40 -0.17 -15.05 -20.34
CA ASP A 40 0.47 -16.35 -20.02
C ASP A 40 1.86 -16.52 -20.69
N LEU A 41 2.63 -15.43 -20.79
CA LEU A 41 3.97 -15.42 -21.40
C LEU A 41 5.00 -16.24 -20.62
N CYS A 42 4.89 -16.31 -19.29
CA CYS A 42 5.84 -17.03 -18.43
C CYS A 42 5.71 -18.56 -18.59
N ALA A 43 4.50 -19.07 -18.73
CA ALA A 43 4.24 -20.50 -18.96
C ALA A 43 4.66 -20.97 -20.38
N ALA A 44 4.58 -20.07 -21.36
CA ALA A 44 5.04 -20.33 -22.72
C ALA A 44 6.59 -20.43 -22.80
N ASN A 45 7.31 -19.59 -22.04
CA ASN A 45 8.77 -19.59 -22.02
C ASN A 45 9.35 -20.85 -21.35
N GLN A 46 8.81 -21.29 -20.20
CA GLN A 46 9.22 -22.52 -19.54
C GLN A 46 8.92 -23.77 -20.41
N SER A 47 7.83 -23.78 -21.15
CA SER A 47 7.48 -24.91 -22.04
C SER A 47 8.41 -24.98 -23.26
N LEU A 48 8.86 -23.86 -23.80
CA LEU A 48 9.82 -23.79 -24.89
C LEU A 48 11.22 -24.25 -24.45
N GLN A 49 11.68 -23.84 -23.28
CA GLN A 49 12.97 -24.29 -22.74
C GLN A 49 13.01 -25.80 -22.50
N HIS A 50 11.93 -26.43 -22.02
CA HIS A 50 11.85 -27.89 -21.83
C HIS A 50 11.78 -28.68 -23.15
N ILE A 51 11.21 -28.14 -24.22
CA ILE A 51 11.15 -28.77 -25.54
C ILE A 51 12.53 -28.76 -26.23
N PHE A 52 13.34 -27.71 -26.01
CA PHE A 52 14.69 -27.61 -26.58
C PHE A 52 15.74 -28.44 -25.84
N LEU A 53 15.50 -28.81 -24.59
CA LEU A 53 16.41 -29.64 -23.77
C LEU A 53 16.13 -31.16 -23.87
N SER A 54 15.05 -31.58 -24.56
CA SER A 54 14.76 -33.00 -24.70
C SER A 54 15.55 -33.65 -25.83
N SER A 55 16.15 -34.82 -25.55
CA SER A 55 17.10 -35.58 -26.36
C SER A 55 16.64 -35.99 -27.78
N HIS A 56 15.44 -35.65 -28.21
CA HIS A 56 14.91 -35.97 -29.56
C HIS A 56 15.22 -34.91 -30.62
N ALA A 57 15.67 -33.71 -30.23
CA ALA A 57 16.04 -32.64 -31.17
C ALA A 57 17.48 -32.82 -31.75
N GLN A 58 18.30 -33.63 -31.12
CA GLN A 58 19.70 -33.85 -31.56
C GLN A 58 19.87 -34.86 -32.71
N LYS A 59 18.83 -35.60 -33.10
CA LYS A 59 18.93 -36.64 -34.18
C LYS A 59 18.54 -36.18 -35.58
N ALA A 60 18.08 -34.94 -35.74
CA ALA A 60 17.82 -34.35 -37.06
C ALA A 60 18.97 -33.43 -37.47
N GLY A 61 20.10 -34.05 -37.85
CA GLY A 61 21.25 -33.30 -38.39
C GLY A 61 20.93 -32.59 -39.68
N ARG A 62 21.17 -31.30 -39.71
CA ARG A 62 21.39 -30.32 -40.76
C ARG A 62 20.53 -29.06 -40.62
N PHE A 63 20.90 -28.22 -39.65
CA PHE A 63 20.76 -26.75 -39.75
C PHE A 63 21.49 -26.11 -38.56
N PRO A 64 22.36 -25.10 -38.76
CA PRO A 64 22.97 -24.40 -37.63
C PRO A 64 21.92 -23.45 -37.04
N ILE A 65 21.22 -23.90 -36.01
CA ILE A 65 20.36 -23.05 -35.20
C ILE A 65 21.30 -22.25 -34.30
N LYS A 66 21.58 -21.00 -34.64
CA LYS A 66 22.16 -20.06 -33.69
C LYS A 66 21.20 -19.95 -32.51
N ILE A 67 21.59 -20.48 -31.37
CA ILE A 67 20.90 -20.27 -30.09
C ILE A 67 20.85 -18.77 -29.87
N LEU A 68 19.64 -18.20 -29.92
CA LEU A 68 19.41 -16.81 -29.50
C LEU A 68 19.78 -16.76 -28.01
N THR A 69 20.94 -16.19 -27.70
CA THR A 69 21.37 -15.94 -26.33
C THR A 69 20.37 -15.00 -25.65
N ASN A 70 20.26 -15.08 -24.33
CA ASN A 70 19.41 -14.18 -23.52
C ASN A 70 19.55 -12.71 -23.94
N ARG A 71 20.74 -12.30 -24.40
CA ARG A 71 21.03 -10.96 -24.89
C ARG A 71 20.31 -10.62 -26.21
N ALA A 72 20.18 -11.57 -27.13
CA ALA A 72 19.45 -11.35 -28.38
C ALA A 72 17.93 -11.34 -28.18
N PHE A 73 17.43 -12.11 -27.20
CA PHE A 73 16.03 -12.05 -26.76
C PHE A 73 15.73 -10.74 -26.02
N GLN A 74 16.64 -10.31 -25.14
CA GLN A 74 16.54 -9.01 -24.46
C GLN A 74 16.55 -7.85 -25.48
N THR A 75 17.45 -7.83 -26.44
CA THR A 75 17.52 -6.81 -27.50
C THR A 75 16.26 -6.82 -28.39
N MET A 76 15.63 -7.99 -28.59
CA MET A 76 14.39 -8.11 -29.35
C MET A 76 13.19 -7.60 -28.53
N MET A 77 13.18 -7.82 -27.22
CA MET A 77 12.17 -7.28 -26.29
C MET A 77 12.36 -5.78 -26.09
N ASP A 78 13.60 -5.30 -26.01
CA ASP A 78 13.92 -3.87 -25.95
C ASP A 78 13.52 -3.15 -27.26
N GLY A 79 13.69 -3.79 -28.42
CA GLY A 79 13.17 -3.30 -29.71
C GLY A 79 11.64 -3.24 -29.81
N TYR A 80 10.93 -4.06 -29.05
CA TYR A 80 9.46 -4.04 -28.95
C TYR A 80 8.93 -2.95 -28.01
N ARG A 81 9.73 -2.54 -27.03
CA ARG A 81 9.44 -1.38 -26.15
C ARG A 81 9.59 -0.04 -26.88
N ILE A 82 10.40 0.02 -27.95
CA ILE A 82 10.67 1.26 -28.71
C ILE A 82 9.56 1.61 -29.72
N GLY A 83 8.59 0.74 -29.97
CA GLY A 83 7.50 0.98 -30.93
C GLY A 83 6.24 1.66 -30.36
N GLY A 84 6.11 1.76 -29.05
CA GLY A 84 5.14 2.62 -28.36
C GLY A 84 5.91 3.82 -27.82
N GLY A 85 5.61 5.03 -28.27
CA GLY A 85 6.34 6.24 -27.90
C GLY A 85 6.59 6.31 -26.40
N MET A 86 7.80 5.99 -25.97
CA MET A 86 8.31 6.34 -24.66
C MET A 86 8.56 7.84 -24.67
N ASN A 87 7.56 8.63 -24.35
CA ASN A 87 7.81 9.90 -23.71
C ASN A 87 8.57 9.57 -22.42
N THR A 88 9.80 10.05 -22.31
CA THR A 88 10.57 10.01 -21.07
C THR A 88 9.84 10.89 -20.07
N MET A 89 8.85 10.33 -19.38
CA MET A 89 8.20 11.01 -18.26
C MET A 89 9.29 11.40 -17.26
N ALA A 90 9.30 12.67 -16.85
CA ALA A 90 10.12 13.07 -15.73
C ALA A 90 9.68 12.24 -14.51
N ALA A 91 10.60 11.47 -13.96
CA ALA A 91 10.30 10.62 -12.81
C ALA A 91 9.63 11.45 -11.69
N LEU A 92 8.60 10.91 -11.08
CA LEU A 92 7.95 11.53 -9.91
C LEU A 92 9.01 11.75 -8.83
N THR A 93 9.06 12.96 -8.28
CA THR A 93 9.88 13.28 -7.10
C THR A 93 8.98 13.57 -5.90
N MET A 94 9.51 13.38 -4.69
CA MET A 94 8.77 13.73 -3.46
C MET A 94 8.38 15.21 -3.45
N ASP A 95 9.23 16.10 -3.96
CA ASP A 95 8.96 17.55 -3.99
C ASP A 95 7.74 17.89 -4.87
N LYS A 96 7.63 17.26 -6.04
CA LYS A 96 6.47 17.42 -6.93
C LYS A 96 5.19 16.96 -6.24
N LEU A 97 5.22 15.78 -5.63
CA LEU A 97 4.07 15.23 -4.92
C LEU A 97 3.65 16.09 -3.73
N VAL A 98 4.61 16.52 -2.91
CA VAL A 98 4.36 17.41 -1.76
C VAL A 98 3.78 18.75 -2.21
N ALA A 99 4.31 19.34 -3.28
CA ALA A 99 3.80 20.57 -3.86
C ALA A 99 2.35 20.42 -4.33
N LEU A 100 2.03 19.33 -5.04
CA LEU A 100 0.66 19.02 -5.45
C LEU A 100 -0.25 18.84 -4.23
N CYS A 101 0.15 18.04 -3.25
CA CYS A 101 -0.65 17.77 -2.06
C CYS A 101 -0.97 19.04 -1.27
N LYS A 102 0.03 19.92 -1.06
CA LYS A 102 -0.16 21.21 -0.39
C LYS A 102 -1.03 22.16 -1.22
N GLY A 103 -0.72 22.28 -2.51
CA GLY A 103 -1.41 23.20 -3.42
C GLY A 103 -2.88 22.84 -3.68
N ARG A 104 -3.24 21.55 -3.59
CA ARG A 104 -4.59 21.05 -3.85
C ARG A 104 -5.38 20.68 -2.58
N GLY A 105 -4.79 20.82 -1.41
CA GLY A 105 -5.50 20.58 -0.15
C GLY A 105 -5.64 19.12 0.22
N PHE A 106 -4.68 18.28 -0.15
CA PHE A 106 -4.59 16.91 0.36
C PHE A 106 -3.93 16.89 1.74
N ILE A 107 -2.77 17.52 1.89
CA ILE A 107 -1.97 17.44 3.11
C ILE A 107 -1.29 18.77 3.35
N PHE A 108 -1.39 19.28 4.57
CA PHE A 108 -0.77 20.53 5.04
C PHE A 108 0.27 20.23 6.12
N ALA A 109 1.22 21.15 6.33
CA ALA A 109 2.09 21.09 7.51
C ALA A 109 1.27 21.36 8.76
N GLY A 110 1.38 20.50 9.76
CA GLY A 110 0.65 20.67 11.03
C GLY A 110 1.11 21.91 11.77
N SER A 111 0.18 22.75 12.24
CA SER A 111 0.44 23.97 12.99
C SER A 111 1.34 24.99 12.26
N GLU A 112 1.23 25.10 10.95
CA GLU A 112 2.13 25.88 10.08
C GLU A 112 2.25 27.35 10.51
N ILE A 113 1.16 27.97 10.98
CA ILE A 113 1.13 29.37 11.43
C ILE A 113 2.06 29.66 12.61
N TYR A 114 2.48 28.61 13.34
CA TYR A 114 3.46 28.69 14.46
C TYR A 114 4.84 28.14 14.08
N GLY A 115 5.13 27.98 12.80
CA GLY A 115 6.36 27.39 12.30
C GLY A 115 6.34 25.86 12.20
N GLY A 116 5.19 25.26 12.49
CA GLY A 116 4.99 23.81 12.38
C GLY A 116 5.57 23.01 13.54
N LEU A 117 5.21 21.72 13.56
CA LEU A 117 5.87 20.70 14.37
C LEU A 117 6.50 19.69 13.43
N ALA A 118 7.79 19.43 13.59
CA ALA A 118 8.52 18.55 12.67
C ALA A 118 7.82 17.19 12.46
N ASN A 119 7.52 16.90 11.18
CA ASN A 119 6.80 15.70 10.73
C ASN A 119 5.45 15.46 11.41
N SER A 120 4.74 16.54 11.66
CA SER A 120 3.32 16.56 11.97
C SER A 120 2.58 17.12 10.74
N TRP A 121 1.56 16.40 10.29
CA TRP A 121 0.84 16.70 9.06
C TRP A 121 -0.67 16.67 9.31
N ASP A 122 -1.38 17.63 8.71
CA ASP A 122 -2.82 17.69 8.74
C ASP A 122 -3.38 17.25 7.37
N TYR A 123 -4.42 16.42 7.37
CA TYR A 123 -5.15 16.09 6.17
C TYR A 123 -6.12 17.21 5.83
N GLY A 124 -5.93 17.83 4.67
CA GLY A 124 -6.83 18.87 4.17
C GLY A 124 -8.15 18.31 3.63
N PRO A 125 -9.01 19.17 3.05
CA PRO A 125 -10.34 18.77 2.60
C PRO A 125 -10.37 17.57 1.62
N LEU A 126 -9.43 17.51 0.67
CA LEU A 126 -9.33 16.37 -0.24
C LEU A 126 -8.65 15.16 0.42
N GLY A 127 -7.67 15.44 1.28
CA GLY A 127 -6.91 14.39 1.96
C GLY A 127 -7.76 13.59 2.93
N VAL A 128 -8.64 14.22 3.70
CA VAL A 128 -9.53 13.52 4.64
C VAL A 128 -10.51 12.61 3.91
N GLU A 129 -11.09 13.06 2.78
CA GLU A 129 -11.99 12.24 1.97
C GLU A 129 -11.24 11.04 1.35
N PHE A 130 -10.05 11.29 0.80
CA PHE A 130 -9.21 10.24 0.23
C PHE A 130 -8.83 9.19 1.28
N LYS A 131 -8.33 9.63 2.44
CA LYS A 131 -7.97 8.78 3.57
C LYS A 131 -9.16 7.96 4.07
N ASN A 132 -10.34 8.57 4.18
CA ASN A 132 -11.55 7.88 4.59
C ASN A 132 -11.99 6.83 3.55
N ASN A 133 -11.84 7.12 2.26
CA ASN A 133 -12.15 6.15 1.20
C ASN A 133 -11.19 4.94 1.26
N VAL A 134 -9.89 5.14 1.52
CA VAL A 134 -8.92 4.05 1.71
C VAL A 134 -9.32 3.18 2.92
N LYS A 135 -9.63 3.80 4.06
CA LYS A 135 -10.11 3.09 5.27
C LYS A 135 -11.39 2.33 5.01
N LYS A 136 -12.34 2.94 4.28
CA LYS A 136 -13.62 2.32 3.93
C LYS A 136 -13.43 1.10 3.02
N ALA A 137 -12.54 1.20 2.01
CA ALA A 137 -12.21 0.09 1.13
C ALA A 137 -11.62 -1.09 1.90
N TRP A 138 -10.69 -0.81 2.83
CA TRP A 138 -10.12 -1.83 3.69
C TRP A 138 -11.18 -2.48 4.60
N TRP A 139 -11.99 -1.65 5.28
CA TRP A 139 -13.03 -2.15 6.18
C TRP A 139 -14.07 -3.00 5.46
N GLN A 140 -14.48 -2.56 4.27
CA GLN A 140 -15.40 -3.35 3.45
C GLN A 140 -14.80 -4.72 3.12
N LYS A 141 -13.54 -4.75 2.64
CA LYS A 141 -12.89 -5.98 2.19
C LYS A 141 -12.56 -6.92 3.35
N PHE A 142 -11.94 -6.39 4.41
CA PHE A 142 -11.39 -7.20 5.51
C PHE A 142 -12.41 -7.50 6.61
N VAL A 143 -13.46 -6.71 6.75
CA VAL A 143 -14.47 -6.89 7.81
C VAL A 143 -15.83 -7.24 7.23
N GLN A 144 -16.40 -6.38 6.38
CA GLN A 144 -17.79 -6.53 5.92
C GLN A 144 -17.96 -7.74 5.01
N GLU A 145 -17.05 -7.99 4.05
CA GLU A 145 -17.09 -9.12 3.12
C GLU A 145 -16.57 -10.43 3.73
N SER A 146 -15.97 -10.38 4.91
CA SER A 146 -15.41 -11.55 5.57
C SER A 146 -16.39 -12.21 6.52
N LYS A 147 -16.64 -13.51 6.34
CA LYS A 147 -17.41 -14.30 7.31
C LYS A 147 -16.67 -14.57 8.63
N TYR A 148 -15.34 -14.38 8.62
CA TYR A 148 -14.49 -14.68 9.77
C TYR A 148 -14.34 -13.49 10.71
N ASN A 149 -14.26 -12.28 10.16
CA ASN A 149 -13.77 -11.12 10.87
C ASN A 149 -14.90 -10.30 11.52
N VAL A 150 -14.55 -9.59 12.58
CA VAL A 150 -15.39 -8.60 13.26
C VAL A 150 -14.55 -7.35 13.54
N GLY A 151 -15.21 -6.21 13.75
CA GLY A 151 -14.55 -4.96 14.10
C GLY A 151 -14.47 -4.74 15.61
N LEU A 152 -13.44 -4.00 16.01
CA LEU A 152 -13.22 -3.48 17.37
C LEU A 152 -12.73 -2.03 17.29
N ASP A 153 -13.09 -1.21 18.26
CA ASP A 153 -12.49 0.09 18.49
C ASP A 153 -12.06 0.17 19.98
N ALA A 154 -10.81 -0.23 20.24
CA ALA A 154 -10.22 -0.18 21.57
C ALA A 154 -9.73 1.24 21.90
N ALA A 155 -9.80 1.61 23.19
CA ALA A 155 -9.32 2.90 23.65
C ALA A 155 -7.81 3.10 23.39
N ILE A 156 -7.42 4.35 23.10
CA ILE A 156 -5.99 4.73 22.97
C ILE A 156 -5.28 4.61 24.32
N LEU A 157 -5.94 5.12 25.38
CA LEU A 157 -5.43 5.08 26.74
C LEU A 157 -5.78 3.75 27.37
N MET A 158 -4.78 2.94 27.66
CA MET A 158 -4.91 1.62 28.27
C MET A 158 -4.14 1.54 29.57
N ASN A 159 -4.44 0.54 30.38
CA ASN A 159 -3.68 0.24 31.59
C ASN A 159 -2.20 0.03 31.21
N ARG A 160 -1.28 0.63 31.98
CA ARG A 160 0.17 0.50 31.81
C ARG A 160 0.65 -0.95 31.69
N GLU A 161 0.00 -1.85 32.42
CA GLU A 161 0.37 -3.27 32.47
C GLU A 161 0.17 -4.00 31.13
N VAL A 162 -0.67 -3.47 30.23
CA VAL A 162 -0.76 -3.96 28.83
C VAL A 162 0.60 -3.84 28.14
N TRP A 163 1.26 -2.70 28.30
CA TRP A 163 2.55 -2.39 27.67
C TRP A 163 3.72 -3.06 28.38
N VAL A 164 3.57 -3.38 29.66
CA VAL A 164 4.54 -4.21 30.40
C VAL A 164 4.47 -5.66 29.92
N ALA A 165 3.25 -6.20 29.84
CA ALA A 165 3.02 -7.58 29.39
C ALA A 165 3.52 -7.83 27.96
N SER A 166 3.22 -6.90 27.04
CA SER A 166 3.65 -6.97 25.64
C SER A 166 5.14 -6.65 25.40
N GLY A 167 5.87 -6.24 26.45
CA GLY A 167 7.30 -5.92 26.37
C GLY A 167 7.64 -4.51 25.88
N HIS A 168 6.66 -3.67 25.49
CA HIS A 168 6.89 -2.35 24.93
C HIS A 168 7.57 -1.39 25.92
N VAL A 169 7.26 -1.47 27.21
CA VAL A 169 7.90 -0.61 28.22
C VAL A 169 9.41 -0.86 28.30
N GLY A 170 9.83 -2.11 28.17
CA GLY A 170 11.23 -2.51 28.32
C GLY A 170 12.03 -2.57 27.01
N GLY A 171 11.39 -2.95 25.89
CA GLY A 171 12.05 -3.34 24.65
C GLY A 171 11.76 -2.48 23.42
N PHE A 172 10.76 -1.57 23.47
CA PHE A 172 10.42 -0.74 22.32
C PHE A 172 11.33 0.51 22.25
N ASN A 173 12.61 0.26 21.97
CA ASN A 173 13.66 1.27 22.03
C ASN A 173 14.45 1.33 20.73
N ASP A 174 14.86 2.56 20.36
CA ASP A 174 15.85 2.80 19.30
C ASP A 174 17.24 3.07 19.89
N PRO A 175 18.31 2.53 19.27
CA PRO A 175 19.69 2.83 19.66
C PRO A 175 20.08 4.23 19.20
N LEU A 176 20.10 5.19 20.13
CA LEU A 176 20.31 6.62 19.86
C LEU A 176 21.75 7.04 20.12
N MET A 177 22.36 7.74 19.17
CA MET A 177 23.65 8.41 19.35
C MET A 177 23.64 9.84 18.78
N ASP A 178 24.45 10.73 19.36
CA ASP A 178 24.59 12.11 18.93
C ASP A 178 26.01 12.36 18.37
N CYS A 179 26.12 13.11 17.27
CA CYS A 179 27.40 13.64 16.84
C CYS A 179 27.85 14.74 17.82
N LYS A 180 29.03 14.60 18.48
CA LYS A 180 29.50 15.57 19.43
C LYS A 180 29.88 16.92 18.81
N ALA A 181 30.23 16.91 17.51
CA ALA A 181 30.65 18.11 16.79
C ALA A 181 29.45 18.99 16.38
N CYS A 182 28.44 18.44 15.68
CA CYS A 182 27.31 19.22 15.15
C CYS A 182 26.01 19.03 15.93
N LYS A 183 26.00 18.17 16.94
CA LYS A 183 24.84 17.85 17.78
C LYS A 183 23.67 17.17 17.01
N ALA A 184 23.92 16.76 15.77
CA ALA A 184 22.94 15.99 15.02
C ALA A 184 22.75 14.61 15.66
N ARG A 185 21.51 14.13 15.64
CA ARG A 185 21.05 12.93 16.34
C ARG A 185 20.71 11.86 15.32
N PHE A 186 21.11 10.62 15.61
CA PHE A 186 20.96 9.48 14.70
C PHE A 186 20.55 8.22 15.47
N ARG A 187 19.88 7.32 14.76
CA ARG A 187 19.81 5.90 15.13
C ARG A 187 21.10 5.23 14.65
N ALA A 188 21.73 4.48 15.52
CA ALA A 188 23.01 3.82 15.22
C ALA A 188 22.85 2.73 14.15
N ASP A 189 21.76 1.95 14.21
CA ASP A 189 21.40 0.95 13.21
C ASP A 189 21.20 1.59 11.82
N LYS A 190 20.50 2.73 11.75
CA LYS A 190 20.30 3.44 10.48
C LYS A 190 21.56 4.06 9.89
N LEU A 191 22.50 4.48 10.72
CA LEU A 191 23.82 4.92 10.24
C LEU A 191 24.57 3.80 9.54
N ILE A 192 24.44 2.56 10.05
CA ILE A 192 25.05 1.36 9.44
C ILE A 192 24.33 1.02 8.15
N GLU A 193 23.00 0.97 8.15
CA GLU A 193 22.19 0.67 6.96
C GLU A 193 22.47 1.66 5.82
N ASP A 194 22.49 2.96 6.10
CA ASP A 194 22.79 4.00 5.11
C ASP A 194 24.21 3.88 4.56
N PHE A 195 25.18 3.57 5.43
CA PHE A 195 26.58 3.38 5.03
C PHE A 195 26.76 2.16 4.13
N THR A 196 26.11 1.04 4.46
CA THR A 196 26.18 -0.22 3.71
C THR A 196 25.20 -0.28 2.53
N LYS A 197 24.38 0.77 2.34
CA LYS A 197 23.32 0.83 1.32
C LYS A 197 22.30 -0.31 1.46
N GLY A 198 22.04 -0.72 2.68
CA GLY A 198 21.08 -1.76 3.03
C GLY A 198 21.63 -3.19 3.00
N GLU A 199 22.94 -3.38 2.79
CA GLU A 199 23.57 -4.72 2.91
C GLU A 199 23.58 -5.20 4.36
N GLU A 200 23.76 -4.28 5.32
CA GLU A 200 23.67 -4.54 6.76
C GLU A 200 22.67 -3.56 7.39
N THR A 201 21.76 -4.05 8.22
CA THR A 201 20.73 -3.22 8.86
C THR A 201 21.04 -2.87 10.31
N GLY A 202 21.91 -3.65 10.97
CA GLY A 202 22.18 -3.51 12.40
C GLY A 202 20.99 -3.86 13.31
N ASP A 203 19.89 -4.35 12.74
CA ASP A 203 18.71 -4.75 13.51
C ASP A 203 19.03 -5.94 14.41
N GLY A 204 18.60 -5.87 15.68
CA GLY A 204 18.83 -6.91 16.67
C GLY A 204 20.25 -6.94 17.26
N TRP A 205 21.15 -6.05 16.81
CA TRP A 205 22.50 -5.97 17.36
C TRP A 205 22.51 -5.29 18.74
N THR A 206 23.43 -5.69 19.58
CA THR A 206 23.67 -5.02 20.86
C THR A 206 24.28 -3.63 20.65
N ASN A 207 24.19 -2.77 21.67
CA ASN A 207 24.81 -1.45 21.58
C ASN A 207 26.31 -1.54 21.32
N GLU A 208 26.98 -2.51 21.95
CA GLU A 208 28.41 -2.77 21.81
C GLU A 208 28.77 -3.19 20.39
N GLU A 209 27.97 -4.03 19.74
CA GLU A 209 28.16 -4.45 18.34
C GLU A 209 27.97 -3.29 17.38
N LEU A 210 26.93 -2.47 17.58
CA LEU A 210 26.68 -1.27 16.77
C LEU A 210 27.82 -0.25 16.91
N GLU A 211 28.27 0.06 18.15
CA GLU A 211 29.37 1.00 18.39
C GLU A 211 30.69 0.49 17.77
N LYS A 212 30.97 -0.79 17.92
CA LYS A 212 32.14 -1.45 17.34
C LYS A 212 32.13 -1.37 15.82
N TYR A 213 31.02 -1.71 15.17
CA TYR A 213 30.89 -1.64 13.72
C TYR A 213 31.09 -0.24 13.18
N ILE A 214 30.45 0.77 13.80
CA ILE A 214 30.57 2.19 13.44
C ILE A 214 32.04 2.65 13.55
N ALA A 215 32.76 2.20 14.58
CA ALA A 215 34.16 2.56 14.79
C ALA A 215 35.09 1.84 13.80
N GLU A 216 34.92 0.52 13.58
CA GLU A 216 35.76 -0.30 12.69
C GLU A 216 35.63 0.10 11.21
N HIS A 217 34.43 0.53 10.79
CA HIS A 217 34.18 0.94 9.39
C HIS A 217 34.34 2.47 9.17
N ASP A 218 34.83 3.18 10.19
CA ASP A 218 35.09 4.62 10.09
C ASP A 218 33.85 5.44 9.65
N ILE A 219 32.66 5.03 10.07
CA ILE A 219 31.40 5.70 9.70
C ILE A 219 31.41 7.14 10.19
N VAL A 220 31.11 8.07 9.28
CA VAL A 220 31.12 9.51 9.55
C VAL A 220 29.72 10.06 9.73
N CYS A 221 29.60 11.15 10.48
CA CYS A 221 28.35 11.89 10.59
C CYS A 221 27.91 12.42 9.21
N PRO A 222 26.72 12.06 8.71
CA PRO A 222 26.22 12.51 7.41
C PRO A 222 26.08 14.03 7.27
N VAL A 223 25.97 14.75 8.41
CA VAL A 223 25.76 16.19 8.44
C VAL A 223 27.09 16.96 8.38
N CYS A 224 28.11 16.54 9.13
CA CYS A 224 29.35 17.33 9.26
C CYS A 224 30.63 16.55 8.95
N GLY A 225 30.55 15.28 8.57
CA GLY A 225 31.68 14.44 8.20
C GLY A 225 32.63 14.05 9.33
N LYS A 226 32.29 14.35 10.62
CA LYS A 226 33.11 13.98 11.78
C LYS A 226 32.76 12.58 12.27
N LYS A 227 33.76 11.89 12.91
CA LYS A 227 33.60 10.55 13.47
C LYS A 227 33.36 10.55 14.99
N ASP A 228 33.14 11.69 15.57
CA ASP A 228 33.06 11.85 17.04
C ASP A 228 31.60 11.75 17.50
N PHE A 229 31.19 10.54 17.86
CA PHE A 229 29.85 10.23 18.35
C PHE A 229 29.86 10.02 19.89
N THR A 230 28.70 10.19 20.51
CA THR A 230 28.44 9.74 21.88
C THR A 230 28.31 8.22 21.92
N GLY A 231 28.39 7.62 23.10
CA GLY A 231 27.91 6.26 23.30
C GLY A 231 26.42 6.12 22.98
N ILE A 232 26.02 4.91 22.65
CA ILE A 232 24.61 4.58 22.35
C ILE A 232 23.81 4.58 23.66
N ARG A 233 22.62 5.19 23.59
CA ARG A 233 21.61 5.12 24.65
C ARG A 233 20.29 4.64 24.08
N GLN A 234 19.60 3.79 24.81
CA GLN A 234 18.28 3.32 24.42
C GLN A 234 17.24 4.42 24.61
N PHE A 235 16.44 4.68 23.59
CA PHE A 235 15.38 5.67 23.60
C PHE A 235 14.03 4.99 23.37
N ASN A 236 13.18 4.94 24.40
CA ASN A 236 11.85 4.34 24.26
C ASN A 236 10.93 5.21 23.40
N LEU A 237 10.31 4.60 22.40
CA LEU A 237 9.48 5.28 21.41
C LEU A 237 8.06 5.58 21.88
N MET A 238 7.63 5.11 23.05
CA MET A 238 6.29 5.42 23.55
C MET A 238 6.21 6.84 24.10
N PHE A 239 5.17 7.58 23.72
CA PHE A 239 4.81 8.83 24.39
C PHE A 239 4.23 8.53 25.76
N LYS A 240 4.78 9.17 26.79
CA LYS A 240 4.32 9.13 28.17
C LYS A 240 3.42 10.32 28.49
N THR A 241 2.41 10.09 29.30
CA THR A 241 1.59 11.13 29.93
C THR A 241 1.10 10.63 31.31
N HIS A 242 0.31 11.41 32.00
CA HIS A 242 -0.19 11.08 33.32
C HIS A 242 -1.71 11.20 33.39
N ALA A 243 -2.37 10.25 34.06
CA ALA A 243 -3.78 10.31 34.36
C ALA A 243 -3.99 10.95 35.74
N GLY A 244 -4.91 11.92 35.85
CA GLY A 244 -5.21 12.62 37.12
C GLY A 244 -4.36 13.87 37.32
N VAL A 245 -4.34 14.37 38.57
CA VAL A 245 -3.81 15.70 38.92
C VAL A 245 -2.34 15.70 39.36
N THR A 246 -1.74 14.54 39.57
CA THR A 246 -0.36 14.41 40.06
C THR A 246 0.49 13.60 39.06
N GLU A 247 1.66 14.12 38.75
CA GLU A 247 2.66 13.45 37.91
C GLU A 247 3.53 12.54 38.78
N ASN A 248 3.13 11.31 38.95
CA ASN A 248 3.88 10.27 39.64
C ASN A 248 3.85 8.94 38.90
N ALA A 249 4.74 8.02 39.28
CA ALA A 249 4.88 6.73 38.58
C ALA A 249 3.60 5.86 38.59
N THR A 250 2.72 6.06 39.58
CA THR A 250 1.46 5.29 39.67
C THR A 250 0.39 5.80 38.70
N ASN A 251 0.52 7.03 38.22
CA ASN A 251 -0.39 7.69 37.31
C ASN A 251 0.16 7.75 35.87
N GLU A 252 1.34 7.16 35.63
CA GLU A 252 1.95 7.08 34.30
C GLU A 252 1.12 6.22 33.37
N ILE A 253 0.75 6.78 32.23
CA ILE A 253 0.10 6.08 31.11
C ILE A 253 0.83 6.39 29.80
N TYR A 254 0.56 5.60 28.79
CA TYR A 254 1.18 5.74 27.48
C TYR A 254 0.14 5.98 26.39
N LEU A 255 0.48 6.77 25.38
CA LEU A 255 -0.23 6.74 24.12
C LEU A 255 0.17 5.44 23.39
N ARG A 256 -0.81 4.67 22.94
CA ARG A 256 -0.54 3.36 22.33
C ARG A 256 0.37 3.49 21.10
N PRO A 257 1.45 2.68 20.98
CA PRO A 257 2.34 2.66 19.82
C PRO A 257 1.82 1.81 18.66
N GLU A 258 0.77 0.99 18.91
CA GLU A 258 0.11 0.11 17.96
C GLU A 258 -1.33 -0.18 18.39
N THR A 259 -2.16 -0.64 17.46
CA THR A 259 -3.55 -1.01 17.74
C THR A 259 -3.69 -2.48 18.15
N ALA A 260 -2.72 -3.34 17.85
CA ALA A 260 -2.74 -4.79 18.08
C ALA A 260 -3.02 -5.17 19.54
N GLN A 261 -2.36 -4.55 20.51
CA GLN A 261 -2.53 -4.90 21.92
C GLN A 261 -3.94 -4.65 22.43
N GLY A 262 -4.63 -3.63 21.88
CA GLY A 262 -6.05 -3.42 22.16
C GLY A 262 -6.93 -4.57 21.70
N ILE A 263 -6.53 -5.27 20.65
CA ILE A 263 -7.24 -6.46 20.14
C ILE A 263 -6.96 -7.66 21.06
N PHE A 264 -5.69 -7.92 21.39
CA PHE A 264 -5.31 -9.08 22.22
C PHE A 264 -5.99 -9.05 23.60
N VAL A 265 -5.96 -7.91 24.29
CA VAL A 265 -6.60 -7.82 25.63
C VAL A 265 -8.13 -7.96 25.59
N ASN A 266 -8.76 -7.68 24.45
CA ASN A 266 -10.19 -7.83 24.24
C ASN A 266 -10.59 -9.18 23.63
N PHE A 267 -9.65 -10.03 23.23
CA PHE A 267 -9.93 -11.33 22.59
C PHE A 267 -11.00 -12.15 23.32
N PRO A 268 -10.89 -12.42 24.65
CA PRO A 268 -11.90 -13.24 25.32
C PRO A 268 -13.30 -12.60 25.31
N SER A 269 -13.38 -11.28 25.40
CA SER A 269 -14.64 -10.53 25.40
C SER A 269 -15.31 -10.54 24.03
N VAL A 270 -14.52 -10.36 22.97
CA VAL A 270 -15.01 -10.41 21.59
C VAL A 270 -15.49 -11.80 21.24
N MET A 271 -14.70 -12.84 21.52
CA MET A 271 -15.09 -14.22 21.22
C MET A 271 -16.37 -14.63 21.94
N ARG A 272 -16.52 -14.24 23.22
CA ARG A 272 -17.73 -14.51 24.02
C ARG A 272 -18.96 -13.77 23.49
N SER A 273 -18.82 -12.49 23.15
CA SER A 273 -19.96 -11.65 22.72
C SER A 273 -20.43 -11.98 21.31
N THR A 274 -19.50 -12.27 20.40
CA THR A 274 -19.80 -12.57 19.00
C THR A 274 -20.15 -14.03 18.76
N ARG A 275 -19.75 -14.93 19.68
CA ARG A 275 -19.85 -16.39 19.53
C ARG A 275 -19.16 -16.93 18.26
N LYS A 276 -18.17 -16.20 17.77
CA LYS A 276 -17.36 -16.65 16.62
C LYS A 276 -16.60 -17.91 17.01
N LYS A 277 -16.44 -18.80 16.03
CA LYS A 277 -15.55 -19.97 16.13
C LYS A 277 -14.26 -19.66 15.40
N LEU A 278 -13.16 -20.25 15.84
CA LEU A 278 -11.91 -20.19 15.11
C LEU A 278 -11.99 -21.01 13.80
N PRO A 279 -11.36 -20.54 12.70
CA PRO A 279 -10.58 -19.31 12.63
C PRO A 279 -11.46 -18.06 12.62
N ALA A 280 -11.00 -16.99 13.28
CA ALA A 280 -11.72 -15.73 13.40
C ALA A 280 -10.75 -14.56 13.54
N GLY A 281 -11.08 -13.41 12.94
CA GLY A 281 -10.29 -12.20 12.99
C GLY A 281 -10.99 -11.07 13.75
N ILE A 282 -10.18 -10.24 14.39
CA ILE A 282 -10.62 -8.99 15.03
C ILE A 282 -9.83 -7.85 14.38
N ALA A 283 -10.54 -6.91 13.76
CA ALA A 283 -9.97 -5.84 13.00
C ALA A 283 -10.18 -4.48 13.68
N GLN A 284 -9.21 -3.60 13.57
CA GLN A 284 -9.28 -2.25 14.09
C GLN A 284 -8.65 -1.25 13.12
N ILE A 285 -9.28 -0.07 13.00
CA ILE A 285 -8.66 1.13 12.44
C ILE A 285 -8.52 2.13 13.59
N GLY A 286 -7.31 2.62 13.84
CA GLY A 286 -7.12 3.53 14.96
C GLY A 286 -5.80 4.28 14.94
N LYS A 287 -5.77 5.39 15.71
CA LYS A 287 -4.57 6.19 15.93
C LYS A 287 -3.56 5.43 16.76
N SER A 288 -2.28 5.59 16.38
CA SER A 288 -1.11 5.12 17.11
C SER A 288 -0.04 6.20 17.14
N PHE A 289 0.88 6.12 18.10
CA PHE A 289 1.83 7.19 18.41
C PHE A 289 3.20 6.60 18.67
N ARG A 290 4.21 7.05 17.90
CA ARG A 290 5.62 6.68 18.12
C ARG A 290 6.48 7.92 18.14
N ASN A 291 7.22 8.14 19.22
CA ASN A 291 8.10 9.29 19.36
C ASN A 291 9.37 9.11 18.50
N GLU A 292 9.16 9.02 17.19
CA GLU A 292 10.22 8.79 16.20
C GLU A 292 11.36 9.80 16.34
N ILE A 293 12.60 9.29 16.32
CA ILE A 293 13.82 10.10 16.40
C ILE A 293 14.11 10.78 15.06
N THR A 294 13.97 10.04 13.97
CA THR A 294 14.22 10.48 12.60
C THR A 294 12.96 10.35 11.73
N PRO A 295 11.90 11.10 12.05
CA PRO A 295 10.73 11.12 11.17
C PRO A 295 11.10 11.75 9.83
N GLY A 296 10.45 11.32 8.74
CA GLY A 296 10.84 11.80 7.41
C GLY A 296 9.98 11.27 6.28
N ASN A 297 10.35 11.65 5.08
CA ASN A 297 9.69 11.26 3.84
C ASN A 297 8.18 11.58 3.85
N PHE A 298 7.85 12.85 4.17
CA PHE A 298 6.48 13.34 4.21
C PHE A 298 5.63 12.56 5.23
N ILE A 299 4.52 11.94 4.81
CA ILE A 299 3.65 11.14 5.70
C ILE A 299 4.07 9.67 5.82
N PHE A 300 5.25 9.28 5.29
CA PHE A 300 5.74 7.90 5.37
C PHE A 300 6.16 7.50 6.79
N ARG A 301 6.85 8.41 7.52
CA ARG A 301 7.27 8.19 8.91
C ARG A 301 6.96 9.42 9.76
N VAL A 302 5.90 9.33 10.53
CA VAL A 302 5.33 10.40 11.36
C VAL A 302 5.14 9.92 12.79
N ARG A 303 4.97 10.86 13.73
CA ARG A 303 4.82 10.53 15.16
C ARG A 303 3.40 10.15 15.55
N GLU A 304 2.42 10.66 14.85
CA GLU A 304 1.00 10.33 14.98
C GLU A 304 0.49 9.80 13.65
N PHE A 305 -0.03 8.58 13.62
CA PHE A 305 -0.48 7.90 12.42
C PHE A 305 -1.72 7.06 12.70
N GLU A 306 -2.34 6.50 11.66
CA GLU A 306 -3.39 5.50 11.80
C GLU A 306 -2.92 4.16 11.27
N GLN A 307 -3.35 3.08 11.93
CA GLN A 307 -3.16 1.70 11.49
C GLN A 307 -4.50 1.06 11.15
N MET A 308 -4.47 0.17 10.17
CA MET A 308 -5.50 -0.81 9.86
C MET A 308 -4.90 -2.18 10.16
N GLU A 309 -5.28 -2.77 11.29
CA GLU A 309 -4.75 -4.04 11.78
C GLU A 309 -5.84 -5.09 11.89
N LEU A 310 -5.50 -6.30 11.51
CA LEU A 310 -6.31 -7.48 11.67
C LEU A 310 -5.50 -8.53 12.43
N GLU A 311 -5.98 -8.91 13.62
CA GLU A 311 -5.46 -10.05 14.34
C GLU A 311 -6.34 -11.27 14.03
N PHE A 312 -5.81 -12.17 13.21
CA PHE A 312 -6.54 -13.35 12.76
C PHE A 312 -6.08 -14.58 13.52
N PHE A 313 -6.98 -15.08 14.36
CA PHE A 313 -6.73 -16.20 15.26
C PHE A 313 -7.08 -17.53 14.62
N CYS A 314 -6.19 -18.51 14.70
CA CYS A 314 -6.36 -19.86 14.17
C CYS A 314 -5.86 -20.93 15.14
N LYS A 315 -6.16 -22.20 14.83
CA LYS A 315 -5.64 -23.33 15.60
C LYS A 315 -4.13 -23.46 15.36
N PRO A 316 -3.32 -23.73 16.42
CA PRO A 316 -1.90 -24.05 16.26
C PRO A 316 -1.69 -25.18 15.25
N GLY A 317 -0.76 -24.96 14.29
CA GLY A 317 -0.48 -25.89 13.19
C GLY A 317 -1.20 -25.56 11.88
N GLU A 318 -2.21 -24.66 11.88
CA GLU A 318 -2.86 -24.12 10.68
C GLU A 318 -2.30 -22.74 10.26
N ASP A 319 -1.40 -22.19 11.06
CA ASP A 319 -0.85 -20.85 11.00
C ASP A 319 -0.21 -20.52 9.65
N LEU A 320 0.66 -21.38 9.12
CA LEU A 320 1.33 -21.14 7.84
C LEU A 320 0.38 -21.16 6.63
N GLU A 321 -0.72 -21.92 6.69
CA GLU A 321 -1.75 -21.90 5.66
C GLU A 321 -2.46 -20.53 5.66
N TRP A 322 -2.87 -20.06 6.85
CA TRP A 322 -3.51 -18.75 7.02
C TRP A 322 -2.55 -17.58 6.73
N PHE A 323 -1.28 -17.70 7.07
CA PHE A 323 -0.26 -16.74 6.70
C PHE A 323 -0.17 -16.55 5.17
N ASN A 324 -0.09 -17.66 4.42
CA ASN A 324 -0.07 -17.60 2.95
C ASN A 324 -1.39 -17.10 2.35
N TYR A 325 -2.52 -17.43 2.98
CA TYR A 325 -3.82 -16.89 2.58
C TYR A 325 -3.84 -15.36 2.71
N TRP A 326 -3.44 -14.80 3.86
CA TRP A 326 -3.45 -13.36 4.09
C TRP A 326 -2.43 -12.63 3.23
N ARG A 327 -1.25 -13.19 2.97
CA ARG A 327 -0.30 -12.63 1.99
C ARG A 327 -0.96 -12.42 0.62
N SER A 328 -1.61 -13.44 0.11
CA SER A 328 -2.28 -13.36 -1.20
C SER A 328 -3.46 -12.40 -1.18
N TYR A 329 -4.26 -12.42 -0.12
CA TYR A 329 -5.43 -11.59 0.03
C TYR A 329 -5.09 -10.09 0.10
N CYS A 330 -4.05 -9.74 0.85
CA CYS A 330 -3.54 -8.36 0.96
C CYS A 330 -3.02 -7.85 -0.39
N ARG A 331 -2.23 -8.66 -1.10
CA ARG A 331 -1.73 -8.33 -2.43
C ARG A 331 -2.88 -8.07 -3.42
N ASP A 332 -3.83 -8.99 -3.49
CA ASP A 332 -4.95 -8.90 -4.42
C ASP A 332 -5.82 -7.67 -4.14
N TRP A 333 -5.97 -7.27 -2.88
CA TRP A 333 -6.67 -6.03 -2.51
C TRP A 333 -5.95 -4.79 -3.03
N LEU A 334 -4.62 -4.67 -2.86
CA LEU A 334 -3.84 -3.54 -3.40
C LEU A 334 -3.98 -3.45 -4.92
N LEU A 335 -3.84 -4.56 -5.63
CA LEU A 335 -3.97 -4.62 -7.09
C LEU A 335 -5.40 -4.29 -7.55
N SER A 336 -6.44 -4.72 -6.82
CA SER A 336 -7.84 -4.43 -7.14
C SER A 336 -8.18 -2.94 -7.08
N LEU A 337 -7.40 -2.17 -6.31
CA LEU A 337 -7.52 -0.71 -6.19
C LEU A 337 -6.57 0.06 -7.13
N GLY A 338 -5.99 -0.64 -8.12
CA GLY A 338 -5.18 -0.03 -9.17
C GLY A 338 -3.70 0.16 -8.83
N MET A 339 -3.20 -0.46 -7.74
CA MET A 339 -1.76 -0.47 -7.48
C MET A 339 -1.05 -1.25 -8.59
N GLN A 340 0.02 -0.68 -9.15
CA GLN A 340 0.79 -1.32 -10.22
C GLN A 340 1.65 -2.44 -9.64
N GLU A 341 1.62 -3.62 -10.30
CA GLU A 341 2.30 -4.82 -9.79
C GLU A 341 3.83 -4.68 -9.77
N ASP A 342 4.39 -3.95 -10.71
CA ASP A 342 5.83 -3.66 -10.79
C ASP A 342 6.32 -2.60 -9.78
N HIS A 343 5.38 -1.91 -9.12
CA HIS A 343 5.67 -1.05 -7.98
C HIS A 343 5.56 -1.77 -6.63
N LEU A 344 5.20 -3.06 -6.61
CA LEU A 344 5.08 -3.88 -5.42
C LEU A 344 6.07 -5.04 -5.45
N ARG A 345 6.69 -5.32 -4.31
CA ARG A 345 7.43 -6.57 -4.09
C ARG A 345 7.15 -7.12 -2.71
N LEU A 346 7.23 -8.43 -2.57
CA LEU A 346 7.15 -9.12 -1.30
C LEU A 346 8.56 -9.50 -0.87
N ARG A 347 8.90 -9.19 0.38
CA ARG A 347 10.16 -9.54 1.01
C ARG A 347 9.90 -10.39 2.24
N ASP A 348 10.21 -11.68 2.14
CA ASP A 348 10.16 -12.58 3.28
C ASP A 348 11.37 -12.30 4.18
N HIS A 349 11.15 -12.24 5.50
CA HIS A 349 12.25 -12.11 6.46
C HIS A 349 13.01 -13.42 6.59
N GLU A 350 14.33 -13.32 6.62
CA GLU A 350 15.21 -14.45 6.92
C GLU A 350 15.00 -14.92 8.37
N PRO A 351 15.12 -16.22 8.67
CA PRO A 351 14.86 -16.73 10.03
C PRO A 351 15.64 -16.01 11.13
N GLU A 352 16.86 -15.57 10.84
CA GLU A 352 17.76 -14.87 11.78
C GLU A 352 17.34 -13.43 12.04
N LYS A 353 16.47 -12.85 11.17
CA LYS A 353 15.98 -11.47 11.26
C LYS A 353 14.52 -11.38 11.71
N LEU A 354 13.90 -12.52 12.02
CA LEU A 354 12.53 -12.53 12.54
C LEU A 354 12.49 -11.89 13.92
N ALA A 355 11.43 -11.11 14.17
CA ALA A 355 11.13 -10.67 15.53
C ALA A 355 10.94 -11.88 16.45
N PHE A 356 11.33 -11.75 17.72
CA PHE A 356 11.32 -12.84 18.71
C PHE A 356 9.94 -13.50 18.91
N TYR A 357 8.88 -12.81 18.55
CA TYR A 357 7.49 -13.30 18.62
C TYR A 357 7.00 -13.89 17.30
N SER A 358 7.75 -13.78 16.22
CA SER A 358 7.28 -14.15 14.88
C SER A 358 7.94 -15.45 14.39
N LYS A 359 7.11 -16.33 13.81
CA LYS A 359 7.53 -17.55 13.12
C LYS A 359 7.79 -17.33 11.62
N ALA A 360 7.08 -16.36 11.03
CA ALA A 360 7.22 -15.94 9.65
C ALA A 360 6.76 -14.48 9.50
N THR A 361 7.46 -13.70 8.69
CA THR A 361 7.08 -12.32 8.37
C THR A 361 7.35 -12.04 6.89
N THR A 362 6.40 -11.37 6.25
CA THR A 362 6.55 -10.85 4.89
C THR A 362 6.20 -9.37 4.88
N ASP A 363 7.11 -8.55 4.35
CA ASP A 363 6.83 -7.16 4.04
C ASP A 363 6.37 -7.04 2.60
N PHE A 364 5.32 -6.26 2.40
CA PHE A 364 4.98 -5.67 1.11
C PHE A 364 5.74 -4.36 1.02
N GLU A 365 6.63 -4.24 0.08
CA GLU A 365 7.34 -3.00 -0.19
C GLU A 365 6.78 -2.33 -1.44
N PHE A 366 6.64 -1.01 -1.39
CA PHE A 366 6.23 -0.18 -2.51
C PHE A 366 7.41 0.68 -2.99
N LEU A 367 7.49 0.88 -4.30
CA LEU A 367 8.52 1.72 -4.92
C LEU A 367 8.11 3.21 -4.85
N PHE A 368 8.46 3.84 -3.73
CA PHE A 368 8.30 5.28 -3.55
C PHE A 368 9.35 6.07 -4.35
N PRO A 369 9.18 7.40 -4.54
CA PRO A 369 10.21 8.22 -5.18
C PRO A 369 11.57 8.24 -4.48
N PHE A 370 11.63 7.86 -3.20
CA PHE A 370 12.87 7.71 -2.41
C PHE A 370 13.41 6.27 -2.39
N GLY A 371 12.81 5.36 -3.14
CA GLY A 371 13.20 3.94 -3.20
C GLY A 371 12.16 3.02 -2.59
N TRP A 372 12.53 1.74 -2.45
CA TRP A 372 11.68 0.73 -1.84
C TRP A 372 11.45 1.02 -0.36
N GLY A 373 10.21 0.99 0.06
CA GLY A 373 9.82 1.20 1.45
C GLY A 373 8.69 0.26 1.85
N GLU A 374 8.73 -0.19 3.10
CA GLU A 374 7.70 -1.04 3.70
C GLU A 374 6.35 -0.33 3.67
N LEU A 375 5.37 -0.99 3.05
CA LEU A 375 3.98 -0.54 2.97
C LEU A 375 3.09 -1.31 3.94
N TRP A 376 3.24 -2.62 4.01
CA TRP A 376 2.37 -3.53 4.74
C TRP A 376 3.16 -4.71 5.29
N GLY A 377 2.99 -5.06 6.57
CA GLY A 377 3.54 -6.28 7.15
C GLY A 377 2.47 -7.36 7.31
N VAL A 378 2.83 -8.61 7.06
CA VAL A 378 2.05 -9.78 7.45
C VAL A 378 2.95 -10.67 8.29
N ALA A 379 2.57 -10.92 9.56
CA ALA A 379 3.36 -11.69 10.50
C ALA A 379 2.56 -12.87 11.08
N ASP A 380 3.21 -14.02 11.22
CA ASP A 380 2.74 -15.12 12.08
C ASP A 380 3.34 -14.91 13.47
N ARG A 381 2.52 -14.39 14.40
CA ARG A 381 2.92 -14.04 15.78
C ARG A 381 2.81 -15.21 16.75
N THR A 382 2.44 -16.39 16.26
CA THR A 382 2.18 -17.57 17.09
C THR A 382 1.15 -17.28 18.20
N ASP A 383 1.32 -17.85 19.40
CA ASP A 383 0.50 -17.59 20.59
C ASP A 383 1.13 -16.54 21.52
N TYR A 384 2.20 -15.85 21.07
CA TYR A 384 3.05 -15.03 21.92
C TYR A 384 2.25 -14.00 22.74
N ASP A 385 1.51 -13.12 22.07
CA ASP A 385 0.83 -12.01 22.74
C ASP A 385 -0.23 -12.49 23.74
N LEU A 386 -1.07 -13.45 23.35
CA LEU A 386 -2.07 -14.02 24.24
C LEU A 386 -1.43 -14.71 25.44
N THR A 387 -0.33 -15.42 25.26
CA THR A 387 0.45 -16.06 26.31
C THR A 387 1.05 -15.03 27.26
N GLN A 388 1.62 -13.92 26.75
CA GLN A 388 2.17 -12.84 27.58
C GLN A 388 1.07 -12.20 28.44
N HIS A 389 -0.08 -11.88 27.85
CA HIS A 389 -1.21 -11.31 28.61
C HIS A 389 -1.77 -12.29 29.61
N GLN A 390 -1.87 -13.60 29.31
CA GLN A 390 -2.29 -14.61 30.25
C GLN A 390 -1.33 -14.68 31.46
N ASN A 391 -0.03 -14.79 31.20
CA ASN A 391 0.99 -14.94 32.24
C ASN A 391 1.06 -13.70 33.14
N HIS A 392 0.99 -12.51 32.56
CA HIS A 392 1.09 -11.26 33.32
C HIS A 392 -0.18 -10.95 34.12
N SER A 393 -1.37 -11.17 33.53
CA SER A 393 -2.66 -10.86 34.17
C SER A 393 -3.20 -11.95 35.07
N GLY A 394 -2.76 -13.19 34.90
CA GLY A 394 -3.35 -14.39 35.52
C GLY A 394 -4.74 -14.74 35.01
N LYS A 395 -5.18 -14.13 33.87
CA LYS A 395 -6.48 -14.40 33.25
C LYS A 395 -6.28 -15.30 32.04
N SER A 396 -7.12 -16.37 31.94
CA SER A 396 -7.04 -17.28 30.80
C SER A 396 -7.34 -16.58 29.49
N MET A 397 -6.45 -16.77 28.50
CA MET A 397 -6.59 -16.36 27.11
C MET A 397 -6.85 -17.58 26.20
N GLU A 398 -7.11 -18.75 26.79
CA GLU A 398 -7.41 -19.96 26.06
C GLU A 398 -8.76 -19.88 25.33
N TYR A 399 -8.80 -20.46 24.16
CA TYR A 399 -10.02 -20.75 23.44
C TYR A 399 -10.46 -22.20 23.70
N LEU A 400 -11.73 -22.40 24.01
CA LEU A 400 -12.36 -23.71 24.07
C LEU A 400 -13.04 -24.01 22.73
N ASP A 401 -12.51 -24.96 21.97
CA ASP A 401 -13.14 -25.40 20.73
C ASP A 401 -14.47 -26.15 21.04
N PRO A 402 -15.61 -25.61 20.58
CA PRO A 402 -16.92 -26.23 20.89
C PRO A 402 -17.18 -27.54 20.12
N VAL A 403 -16.32 -27.89 19.14
CA VAL A 403 -16.45 -29.12 18.35
C VAL A 403 -15.60 -30.26 18.95
N THR A 404 -14.34 -29.96 19.27
CA THR A 404 -13.41 -30.95 19.80
C THR A 404 -13.36 -30.99 21.32
N ASN A 405 -13.87 -29.93 21.98
CA ASN A 405 -13.77 -29.71 23.44
C ASN A 405 -12.30 -29.55 23.91
N GLU A 406 -11.38 -29.26 23.01
CA GLU A 406 -9.98 -28.97 23.31
C GLU A 406 -9.82 -27.51 23.74
N LYS A 407 -8.90 -27.27 24.68
CA LYS A 407 -8.46 -25.94 25.07
C LYS A 407 -7.07 -25.67 24.55
N TYR A 408 -6.86 -24.51 23.93
CA TYR A 408 -5.55 -24.06 23.48
C TYR A 408 -5.51 -22.53 23.41
N ILE A 409 -4.31 -21.97 23.46
CA ILE A 409 -4.08 -20.56 23.13
C ILE A 409 -3.95 -20.49 21.60
N PRO A 410 -4.79 -19.69 20.90
CA PRO A 410 -4.73 -19.59 19.45
C PRO A 410 -3.43 -18.96 18.96
N TYR A 411 -3.01 -19.35 17.75
CA TYR A 411 -1.98 -18.63 16.99
C TYR A 411 -2.62 -17.45 16.27
N CYS A 412 -1.83 -16.41 16.04
CA CYS A 412 -2.30 -15.16 15.44
C CYS A 412 -1.51 -14.83 14.17
N ILE A 413 -2.24 -14.53 13.10
CA ILE A 413 -1.69 -13.95 11.87
C ILE A 413 -2.12 -12.48 11.82
N GLU A 414 -1.15 -11.58 11.70
CA GLU A 414 -1.32 -10.13 11.73
C GLU A 414 -1.00 -9.49 10.38
N PRO A 415 -1.99 -9.15 9.55
CA PRO A 415 -1.85 -8.13 8.52
C PRO A 415 -1.95 -6.72 9.11
N SER A 416 -0.84 -5.95 9.12
CA SER A 416 -0.75 -4.61 9.70
C SER A 416 -0.36 -3.58 8.64
N LEU A 417 -1.27 -2.66 8.31
CA LEU A 417 -1.12 -1.61 7.30
C LEU A 417 -1.22 -0.22 7.91
N GLY A 418 -0.18 0.60 7.71
CA GLY A 418 -0.25 2.03 8.03
C GLY A 418 -1.13 2.78 7.03
N VAL A 419 -2.20 3.44 7.52
CA VAL A 419 -3.12 4.22 6.65
C VAL A 419 -2.36 5.33 5.91
N ASP A 420 -1.47 6.03 6.60
CA ASP A 420 -0.72 7.15 6.04
C ASP A 420 0.26 6.69 4.95
N ARG A 421 0.90 5.52 5.13
CA ARG A 421 1.73 4.89 4.10
C ARG A 421 0.91 4.43 2.90
N ALA A 422 -0.28 3.85 3.13
CA ALA A 422 -1.19 3.45 2.05
C ALA A 422 -1.66 4.67 1.23
N VAL A 423 -2.05 5.77 1.91
CA VAL A 423 -2.40 7.04 1.26
C VAL A 423 -1.24 7.55 0.40
N LEU A 424 0.00 7.55 0.93
CA LEU A 424 1.18 7.98 0.18
C LEU A 424 1.44 7.09 -1.03
N ALA A 425 1.36 5.77 -0.87
CA ALA A 425 1.57 4.81 -1.95
C ALA A 425 0.54 5.00 -3.08
N PHE A 426 -0.74 5.14 -2.75
CA PHE A 426 -1.79 5.41 -3.75
C PHE A 426 -1.61 6.78 -4.43
N LEU A 427 -1.17 7.82 -3.71
CA LEU A 427 -0.84 9.11 -4.30
C LEU A 427 0.33 9.00 -5.29
N CYS A 428 1.41 8.31 -4.91
CA CYS A 428 2.56 8.07 -5.79
C CYS A 428 2.17 7.25 -7.02
N ASN A 429 1.39 6.19 -6.82
CA ASN A 429 0.97 5.28 -7.89
C ASN A 429 0.02 5.94 -8.89
N ALA A 430 -0.78 6.91 -8.44
CA ALA A 430 -1.78 7.59 -9.27
C ALA A 430 -1.22 8.80 -10.04
N TYR A 431 -0.07 9.33 -9.65
CA TYR A 431 0.46 10.57 -10.22
C TYR A 431 1.03 10.35 -11.63
N GLU A 432 0.58 11.18 -12.57
CA GLU A 432 1.13 11.22 -13.93
C GLU A 432 1.18 12.65 -14.46
N GLU A 433 2.26 13.00 -15.17
CA GLU A 433 2.37 14.20 -16.00
C GLU A 433 2.30 13.77 -17.47
N GLN A 434 1.26 14.20 -18.16
CA GLN A 434 1.03 13.89 -19.58
C GLN A 434 1.35 15.10 -20.42
N GLU A 435 2.27 14.96 -21.37
CA GLU A 435 2.53 15.97 -22.38
C GLU A 435 1.44 15.91 -23.46
N LEU A 436 0.78 17.02 -23.70
CA LEU A 436 -0.28 17.14 -24.70
C LEU A 436 0.26 17.78 -25.99
N GLU A 437 -0.53 17.68 -27.06
CA GLU A 437 -0.25 18.37 -28.31
C GLU A 437 -0.05 19.86 -28.07
N GLY A 438 1.08 20.42 -28.53
CA GLY A 438 1.44 21.83 -28.32
C GLY A 438 2.36 22.10 -27.13
N GLY A 439 2.86 21.07 -26.43
CA GLY A 439 3.83 21.18 -25.34
C GLY A 439 3.22 21.59 -23.99
N ASP A 440 1.90 21.58 -23.87
CA ASP A 440 1.20 21.78 -22.60
C ASP A 440 1.26 20.50 -21.75
N VAL A 441 1.44 20.64 -20.43
CA VAL A 441 1.52 19.50 -19.49
C VAL A 441 0.24 19.37 -18.69
N ARG A 442 -0.35 18.17 -18.71
CA ARG A 442 -1.49 17.77 -17.90
C ARG A 442 -1.02 16.96 -16.71
N THR A 443 -1.17 17.47 -15.51
CA THR A 443 -1.00 16.66 -14.29
C THR A 443 -2.33 15.96 -13.97
N VAL A 444 -2.27 14.67 -13.68
CA VAL A 444 -3.46 13.87 -13.37
C VAL A 444 -3.16 12.88 -12.25
N LEU A 445 -4.15 12.67 -11.39
CA LEU A 445 -4.13 11.61 -10.38
C LEU A 445 -5.10 10.50 -10.80
N HIS A 446 -4.56 9.38 -11.28
CA HIS A 446 -5.30 8.20 -11.75
C HIS A 446 -5.78 7.32 -10.59
N PHE A 447 -6.50 7.89 -9.63
CA PHE A 447 -7.09 7.09 -8.55
C PHE A 447 -8.10 6.09 -9.08
N HIS A 448 -8.15 4.90 -8.48
CA HIS A 448 -9.33 4.06 -8.61
C HIS A 448 -10.57 4.89 -8.24
N PRO A 449 -11.66 4.89 -9.03
CA PRO A 449 -12.81 5.78 -8.81
C PRO A 449 -13.39 5.71 -7.40
N ALA A 450 -13.35 4.53 -6.77
CA ALA A 450 -13.81 4.35 -5.40
C ALA A 450 -12.93 5.10 -4.36
N LEU A 451 -11.63 5.32 -4.64
CA LEU A 451 -10.72 6.03 -3.75
C LEU A 451 -10.75 7.54 -3.94
N ALA A 452 -11.13 8.04 -5.13
CA ALA A 452 -11.14 9.46 -5.45
C ALA A 452 -11.89 10.29 -4.39
N PRO A 453 -11.38 11.47 -3.96
CA PRO A 453 -12.06 12.34 -3.01
C PRO A 453 -13.47 12.71 -3.47
N PHE A 454 -13.58 13.30 -4.64
CA PHE A 454 -14.85 13.51 -5.32
C PHE A 454 -15.11 12.40 -6.33
N LYS A 455 -16.36 11.90 -6.36
CA LYS A 455 -16.78 10.88 -7.34
C LYS A 455 -17.17 11.48 -8.67
N ALA A 456 -17.61 12.74 -8.65
CA ALA A 456 -17.93 13.53 -9.83
C ALA A 456 -17.75 15.01 -9.56
N ALA A 457 -17.66 15.81 -10.64
CA ALA A 457 -17.74 17.25 -10.57
C ALA A 457 -18.81 17.77 -11.53
N VAL A 458 -19.68 18.68 -11.09
CA VAL A 458 -20.72 19.30 -11.90
C VAL A 458 -20.23 20.67 -12.38
N LEU A 459 -20.18 20.86 -13.70
CA LEU A 459 -19.53 21.97 -14.37
C LEU A 459 -20.50 22.64 -15.35
N PRO A 460 -21.21 23.73 -14.98
CA PRO A 460 -22.08 24.43 -15.91
C PRO A 460 -21.25 25.13 -17.00
N LEU A 461 -21.54 24.89 -18.30
CA LEU A 461 -20.79 25.50 -19.41
C LEU A 461 -20.81 27.03 -19.32
N GLN A 462 -21.98 27.60 -18.96
CA GLN A 462 -22.16 29.03 -18.69
C GLN A 462 -22.89 29.22 -17.35
N LYS A 463 -22.21 29.86 -16.38
CA LYS A 463 -22.74 30.12 -15.04
C LYS A 463 -24.12 30.80 -15.06
N ASN A 464 -24.24 31.91 -15.78
CA ASN A 464 -25.44 32.77 -15.71
C ASN A 464 -26.71 32.14 -16.31
N LYS A 465 -26.54 31.15 -17.20
CA LYS A 465 -27.68 30.50 -17.89
C LYS A 465 -27.97 29.11 -17.31
N LEU A 466 -26.93 28.35 -17.01
CA LEU A 466 -27.01 26.93 -16.67
C LEU A 466 -26.73 26.63 -15.20
N GLY A 467 -26.37 27.67 -14.42
CA GLY A 467 -25.99 27.50 -13.01
C GLY A 467 -27.10 26.92 -12.15
N ALA A 468 -28.34 27.35 -12.33
CA ALA A 468 -29.47 26.85 -11.56
C ALA A 468 -29.74 25.34 -11.85
N LEU A 469 -29.68 24.94 -13.13
CA LEU A 469 -29.83 23.55 -13.54
C LEU A 469 -28.69 22.69 -13.00
N ALA A 470 -27.46 23.18 -13.13
CA ALA A 470 -26.27 22.49 -12.60
C ALA A 470 -26.32 22.34 -11.07
N SER A 471 -26.79 23.38 -10.34
CA SER A 471 -27.00 23.31 -8.89
C SER A 471 -28.00 22.22 -8.52
N GLY A 472 -29.11 22.11 -9.24
CA GLY A 472 -30.10 21.04 -9.00
C GLY A 472 -29.54 19.64 -9.22
N ILE A 473 -28.67 19.45 -10.24
CA ILE A 473 -27.96 18.18 -10.48
C ILE A 473 -26.97 17.91 -9.35
N TYR A 474 -26.19 18.90 -8.93
CA TYR A 474 -25.29 18.80 -7.78
C TYR A 474 -26.04 18.41 -6.51
N GLU A 475 -27.13 19.09 -6.16
CA GLU A 475 -27.95 18.82 -4.98
C GLU A 475 -28.53 17.39 -4.98
N LYS A 476 -28.88 16.86 -6.15
CA LYS A 476 -29.34 15.48 -6.30
C LYS A 476 -28.22 14.50 -6.01
N LEU A 477 -27.06 14.66 -6.65
CA LEU A 477 -25.94 13.74 -6.56
C LEU A 477 -25.22 13.78 -5.21
N SER A 478 -25.15 14.97 -4.58
CA SER A 478 -24.47 15.14 -3.29
C SER A 478 -25.14 14.40 -2.12
N LYS A 479 -26.36 13.91 -2.29
CA LYS A 479 -27.02 13.05 -1.30
C LYS A 479 -26.41 11.64 -1.25
N SER A 480 -25.80 11.20 -2.34
CA SER A 480 -25.24 9.83 -2.48
C SER A 480 -23.70 9.82 -2.57
N PHE A 481 -23.08 10.90 -3.04
CA PHE A 481 -21.64 10.96 -3.30
C PHE A 481 -21.04 12.29 -2.85
N MET A 482 -19.72 12.29 -2.58
CA MET A 482 -18.93 13.51 -2.56
C MET A 482 -18.78 14.00 -4.00
N VAL A 483 -19.34 15.19 -4.29
CA VAL A 483 -19.38 15.82 -5.61
C VAL A 483 -18.83 17.23 -5.49
N ASP A 484 -18.00 17.65 -6.45
CA ASP A 484 -17.54 19.03 -6.56
C ASP A 484 -18.45 19.83 -7.48
N TYR A 485 -18.48 21.16 -7.29
CA TYR A 485 -19.19 22.11 -8.14
C TYR A 485 -18.26 23.25 -8.51
N ASP A 486 -17.92 23.38 -9.79
CA ASP A 486 -17.02 24.44 -10.26
C ASP A 486 -17.58 25.19 -11.47
N GLU A 487 -17.74 26.50 -11.31
CA GLU A 487 -18.24 27.41 -12.33
C GLU A 487 -17.24 28.50 -12.71
N THR A 488 -15.97 28.39 -12.21
CA THR A 488 -14.98 29.46 -12.31
C THR A 488 -14.02 29.26 -13.49
N GLY A 489 -13.97 30.23 -14.41
CA GLY A 489 -13.08 30.18 -15.57
C GLY A 489 -13.61 29.33 -16.73
N SER A 490 -12.77 29.02 -17.71
CA SER A 490 -13.15 28.19 -18.87
C SER A 490 -13.35 26.74 -18.50
N ILE A 491 -14.18 26.02 -19.27
CA ILE A 491 -14.45 24.58 -19.04
C ILE A 491 -13.14 23.75 -19.08
N GLY A 492 -12.22 24.06 -19.98
CA GLY A 492 -10.94 23.37 -20.06
C GLY A 492 -10.10 23.53 -18.80
N LYS A 493 -10.07 24.74 -18.18
CA LYS A 493 -9.38 24.96 -16.89
C LYS A 493 -10.03 24.20 -15.75
N ARG A 494 -11.37 24.04 -15.77
CA ARG A 494 -12.10 23.26 -14.77
C ARG A 494 -11.80 21.77 -14.90
N TYR A 495 -11.77 21.22 -16.11
CA TYR A 495 -11.34 19.84 -16.33
C TYR A 495 -9.93 19.60 -15.79
N ARG A 496 -8.97 20.51 -16.04
CA ARG A 496 -7.59 20.39 -15.53
C ARG A 496 -7.54 20.35 -14.00
N ARG A 497 -8.31 21.20 -13.31
CA ARG A 497 -8.39 21.17 -11.84
C ARG A 497 -8.93 19.84 -11.31
N GLN A 498 -9.92 19.25 -12.01
CA GLN A 498 -10.49 17.96 -11.62
C GLN A 498 -9.53 16.81 -11.92
N ASP A 499 -8.79 16.87 -13.04
CA ASP A 499 -7.74 15.90 -13.36
C ASP A 499 -6.65 15.88 -12.26
N GLU A 500 -6.19 17.07 -11.83
CA GLU A 500 -5.14 17.22 -10.79
C GLU A 500 -5.55 16.71 -9.40
N ILE A 501 -6.83 16.65 -9.09
CA ILE A 501 -7.35 16.12 -7.82
C ILE A 501 -7.92 14.70 -7.96
N GLY A 502 -7.88 14.15 -9.17
CA GLY A 502 -8.24 12.77 -9.44
C GLY A 502 -9.73 12.47 -9.49
N THR A 503 -10.59 13.46 -9.77
CA THR A 503 -12.03 13.26 -9.95
C THR A 503 -12.30 12.43 -11.20
N PRO A 504 -12.93 11.23 -11.11
CA PRO A 504 -13.05 10.33 -12.25
C PRO A 504 -14.03 10.82 -13.32
N PHE A 505 -15.11 11.52 -12.93
CA PHE A 505 -16.17 11.93 -13.85
C PHE A 505 -16.45 13.42 -13.76
N CYS A 506 -16.35 14.14 -14.90
CA CYS A 506 -16.75 15.54 -15.00
C CYS A 506 -18.07 15.64 -15.77
N ILE A 507 -19.10 16.15 -15.11
CA ILE A 507 -20.47 16.31 -15.65
C ILE A 507 -20.59 17.75 -16.17
N CYS A 508 -20.55 17.92 -17.48
CA CYS A 508 -20.77 19.21 -18.12
C CYS A 508 -22.24 19.42 -18.39
N VAL A 509 -22.80 20.48 -17.80
CA VAL A 509 -24.17 20.94 -18.05
C VAL A 509 -24.09 22.00 -19.16
N ASP A 510 -24.64 21.70 -20.32
CA ASP A 510 -24.60 22.53 -21.53
C ASP A 510 -26.01 22.96 -22.00
N PHE A 511 -26.11 23.67 -23.13
CA PHE A 511 -27.38 24.19 -23.62
C PHE A 511 -28.36 23.10 -24.04
N GLU A 512 -27.84 21.95 -24.55
CA GLU A 512 -28.68 20.81 -24.92
C GLU A 512 -29.32 20.14 -23.70
N THR A 513 -28.75 20.35 -22.49
CA THR A 513 -29.26 19.75 -21.26
C THR A 513 -30.69 20.17 -20.95
N GLU A 514 -31.05 21.46 -21.21
CA GLU A 514 -32.42 21.97 -20.98
C GLU A 514 -33.44 21.32 -21.93
N GLU A 515 -33.03 21.02 -23.17
CA GLU A 515 -33.91 20.48 -24.20
C GLU A 515 -34.05 18.97 -24.11
N THR A 516 -32.95 18.29 -23.85
CA THR A 516 -32.85 16.80 -23.95
C THR A 516 -32.89 16.07 -22.61
N GLY A 517 -32.73 16.79 -21.49
CA GLY A 517 -32.57 16.18 -20.17
C GLY A 517 -31.29 15.31 -20.06
N THR A 518 -30.27 15.55 -20.91
CA THR A 518 -29.01 14.83 -20.89
C THR A 518 -27.83 15.77 -20.61
N VAL A 519 -26.76 15.25 -20.01
CA VAL A 519 -25.50 15.95 -19.76
C VAL A 519 -24.35 15.24 -20.45
N THR A 520 -23.25 15.96 -20.67
CA THR A 520 -22.01 15.34 -21.13
C THR A 520 -21.17 14.92 -19.94
N ILE A 521 -20.79 13.63 -19.85
CA ILE A 521 -19.83 13.12 -18.88
C ILE A 521 -18.49 12.93 -19.59
N ARG A 522 -17.44 13.52 -19.00
CA ARG A 522 -16.06 13.28 -19.42
C ARG A 522 -15.37 12.35 -18.42
N ASP A 523 -14.84 11.26 -18.93
CA ASP A 523 -13.98 10.35 -18.18
C ASP A 523 -12.57 10.93 -18.05
N ARG A 524 -12.01 10.92 -16.82
CA ARG A 524 -10.68 11.47 -16.50
C ARG A 524 -9.57 10.78 -17.28
N ASP A 525 -9.59 9.44 -17.33
CA ASP A 525 -8.46 8.64 -17.80
C ASP A 525 -8.38 8.61 -19.31
N THR A 526 -9.52 8.46 -19.97
CA THR A 526 -9.61 8.39 -21.43
C THR A 526 -9.85 9.73 -22.10
N MET A 527 -10.28 10.75 -21.35
CA MET A 527 -10.79 12.05 -21.83
C MET A 527 -12.01 11.94 -22.77
N GLN A 528 -12.54 10.75 -22.96
CA GLN A 528 -13.74 10.54 -23.77
C GLN A 528 -14.96 11.14 -23.12
N GLN A 529 -15.91 11.56 -23.96
CA GLN A 529 -17.15 12.18 -23.54
C GLN A 529 -18.34 11.41 -24.08
N GLU A 530 -19.34 11.21 -23.23
CA GLU A 530 -20.60 10.58 -23.62
C GLU A 530 -21.80 11.34 -23.06
N ARG A 531 -22.95 11.22 -23.70
CA ARG A 531 -24.21 11.83 -23.24
C ARG A 531 -24.98 10.84 -22.37
N VAL A 532 -25.36 11.29 -21.16
CA VAL A 532 -26.10 10.49 -20.18
C VAL A 532 -27.32 11.27 -19.70
N LYS A 533 -28.46 10.63 -19.48
CA LYS A 533 -29.64 11.28 -18.91
C LYS A 533 -29.36 11.70 -17.46
N VAL A 534 -29.86 12.88 -17.08
CA VAL A 534 -29.74 13.40 -15.72
C VAL A 534 -30.30 12.42 -14.68
N ASP A 535 -31.38 11.70 -15.02
CA ASP A 535 -31.99 10.71 -14.11
C ASP A 535 -31.16 9.46 -13.94
N ASP A 536 -30.30 9.11 -14.88
CA ASP A 536 -29.45 7.92 -14.84
C ASP A 536 -28.08 8.16 -14.18
N LEU A 537 -27.72 9.43 -13.86
CA LEU A 537 -26.41 9.83 -13.35
C LEU A 537 -26.00 9.10 -12.07
N GLU A 538 -26.93 8.98 -11.12
CA GLU A 538 -26.64 8.32 -9.85
C GLU A 538 -26.30 6.84 -10.06
N ALA A 539 -27.06 6.15 -10.89
CA ALA A 539 -26.80 4.75 -11.23
C ALA A 539 -25.49 4.59 -12.02
N TYR A 540 -25.22 5.52 -12.96
CA TYR A 540 -23.99 5.56 -13.74
C TYR A 540 -22.75 5.65 -12.86
N ILE A 541 -22.73 6.58 -11.91
CA ILE A 541 -21.62 6.77 -10.96
C ILE A 541 -21.54 5.58 -10.01
N ALA A 542 -22.66 5.15 -9.40
CA ALA A 542 -22.69 4.07 -8.44
C ALA A 542 -22.10 2.74 -8.96
N GLN A 543 -22.29 2.46 -10.24
CA GLN A 543 -21.73 1.25 -10.87
C GLN A 543 -20.20 1.30 -11.02
N ARG A 544 -19.63 2.50 -11.15
CA ARG A 544 -18.21 2.72 -11.47
C ARG A 544 -17.33 3.05 -10.27
N VAL A 545 -17.95 3.43 -9.14
CA VAL A 545 -17.24 3.77 -7.89
C VAL A 545 -17.27 2.63 -6.86
N LYS A 546 -17.54 1.40 -7.28
CA LYS A 546 -17.50 0.22 -6.39
C LYS A 546 -16.05 -0.20 -6.12
N PHE A 547 -15.83 -0.73 -4.92
CA PHE A 547 -14.56 -1.35 -4.54
C PHE A 547 -14.43 -2.76 -5.13
#